data_676ef723b1473c5c56510871f9130528
#
_entry.id   676ef723b1473c5c56510871f9130528
#
_cell.length_a   1.000
_cell.length_b   1.000
_cell.length_c   1.000
_cell.angle_alpha   90.00
_cell.angle_beta   90.00
_cell.angle_gamma   90.00
#
_symmetry.space_group_name_H-M   'P 1'
#
loop_
_entity.id
_entity.type
_entity.pdbx_description
1 polymer ?
#
loop_
_entity_poly.entity_id
_entity_poly.type
_entity_poly.pdbx_seq_one_letter_code
_entity_poly.pdbx_strand_id
1 'polypeptide(L)'
;GYYWFYLYLGAKYSIPEFAAMANYTFEIVREKNILSPNCLIRYMLHPELIDFESELSGTPRSYHAYYADSGIARVRKGSYTYTVMKDKSNFLWVHNGSIKLAVKIGGSFCEHRAFKAETMEMDETGAFHLHQKMRGWYYLPFPEKPATSDWWQMDNASRPKKWGPDMDIDVTV
;
A
#
# COMPACT_ATOMS: atom_id res chain seq x y z
N GLY A 1 -6.14 1.26 18.86
CA GLY A 1 -5.61 0.93 17.63
C GLY A 1 -5.10 -0.49 17.46
N TYR A 2 -4.08 -0.64 16.66
CA TYR A 2 -3.56 -1.95 16.22
C TYR A 2 -2.86 -2.75 17.32
N TYR A 3 -2.38 -2.11 18.39
CA TYR A 3 -1.73 -2.76 19.53
C TYR A 3 -2.48 -4.00 20.01
N TRP A 4 -3.79 -3.89 20.24
CA TRP A 4 -4.60 -4.99 20.75
C TRP A 4 -4.66 -6.18 19.78
N PHE A 5 -4.77 -5.93 18.49
CA PHE A 5 -4.80 -7.02 17.50
C PHE A 5 -3.50 -7.81 17.50
N TYR A 6 -2.37 -7.13 17.57
CA TYR A 6 -1.08 -7.79 17.63
C TYR A 6 -0.93 -8.60 18.92
N LEU A 7 -1.33 -8.05 20.07
CA LEU A 7 -1.27 -8.75 21.34
C LEU A 7 -2.14 -10.01 21.31
N TYR A 8 -3.42 -9.86 20.95
CA TYR A 8 -4.37 -10.96 20.92
C TYR A 8 -3.95 -12.06 19.93
N LEU A 9 -3.56 -11.71 18.73
CA LEU A 9 -3.13 -12.69 17.71
C LEU A 9 -1.80 -13.34 18.10
N GLY A 10 -0.88 -12.58 18.67
CA GLY A 10 0.39 -13.10 19.17
C GLY A 10 0.20 -14.16 20.24
N ALA A 11 -0.66 -13.89 21.21
CA ALA A 11 -0.97 -14.83 22.29
C ALA A 11 -1.77 -16.04 21.78
N LYS A 12 -2.87 -15.78 21.06
CA LYS A 12 -3.80 -16.85 20.62
C LYS A 12 -3.18 -17.86 19.67
N TYR A 13 -2.30 -17.41 18.78
CA TYR A 13 -1.69 -18.25 17.76
C TYR A 13 -0.20 -18.52 18.00
N SER A 14 0.32 -18.07 19.13
CA SER A 14 1.74 -18.23 19.49
C SER A 14 2.69 -17.69 18.42
N ILE A 15 2.38 -16.50 17.89
CA ILE A 15 3.18 -15.82 16.85
C ILE A 15 4.05 -14.76 17.53
N PRO A 16 5.37 -15.04 17.75
CA PRO A 16 6.26 -14.15 18.49
C PRO A 16 6.42 -12.78 17.86
N GLU A 17 6.38 -12.70 16.52
CA GLU A 17 6.50 -11.44 15.79
C GLU A 17 5.32 -10.50 16.05
N PHE A 18 4.11 -11.03 16.21
CA PHE A 18 2.95 -10.23 16.60
C PHE A 18 3.06 -9.74 18.03
N ALA A 19 3.53 -10.57 18.93
CA ALA A 19 3.78 -10.16 20.30
C ALA A 19 4.87 -9.06 20.39
N ALA A 20 5.97 -9.20 19.66
CA ALA A 20 6.99 -8.17 19.54
C ALA A 20 6.46 -6.86 18.94
N MET A 21 5.58 -6.95 17.93
CA MET A 21 4.92 -5.77 17.35
C MET A 21 3.94 -5.12 18.35
N ALA A 22 3.26 -5.90 19.17
CA ALA A 22 2.42 -5.38 20.25
C ALA A 22 3.25 -4.56 21.24
N ASN A 23 4.37 -5.09 21.71
CA ASN A 23 5.27 -4.38 22.63
C ASN A 23 5.79 -3.08 22.00
N TYR A 24 6.27 -3.13 20.77
CA TYR A 24 6.72 -1.94 20.04
C TYR A 24 5.63 -0.89 19.91
N THR A 25 4.42 -1.30 19.55
CA THR A 25 3.28 -0.39 19.39
C THR A 25 2.83 0.18 20.72
N PHE A 26 2.90 -0.61 21.78
CA PHE A 26 2.57 -0.18 23.15
C PHE A 26 3.51 0.91 23.64
N GLU A 27 4.83 0.76 23.43
CA GLU A 27 5.80 1.79 23.81
C GLU A 27 5.50 3.13 23.11
N ILE A 28 5.22 3.12 21.80
CA ILE A 28 4.83 4.34 21.08
C ILE A 28 3.57 4.98 21.66
N VAL A 29 2.57 4.17 21.99
CA VAL A 29 1.29 4.62 22.54
C VAL A 29 1.48 5.21 23.93
N ARG A 30 2.33 4.59 24.75
CA ARG A 30 2.71 5.04 26.09
C ARG A 30 3.45 6.38 26.04
N GLU A 31 4.49 6.48 25.21
CA GLU A 31 5.30 7.70 25.06
C GLU A 31 4.44 8.90 24.61
N LYS A 32 3.49 8.66 23.72
CA LYS A 32 2.60 9.69 23.19
C LYS A 32 1.36 9.95 24.05
N ASN A 33 1.17 9.20 25.12
CA ASN A 33 0.00 9.25 26.00
C ASN A 33 -1.35 9.19 25.26
N ILE A 34 -1.44 8.28 24.27
CA ILE A 34 -2.63 8.10 23.42
C ILE A 34 -3.32 6.75 23.63
N LEU A 35 -3.15 6.14 24.79
CA LEU A 35 -3.80 4.87 25.11
C LEU A 35 -5.32 5.06 25.17
N SER A 36 -6.04 4.30 24.36
CA SER A 36 -7.50 4.35 24.33
C SER A 36 -8.10 3.66 25.55
N PRO A 37 -9.09 4.26 26.22
CA PRO A 37 -9.84 3.61 27.32
C PRO A 37 -10.45 2.26 26.92
N ASN A 38 -10.75 2.06 25.65
CA ASN A 38 -11.27 0.80 25.12
C ASN A 38 -10.30 -0.40 25.31
N CYS A 39 -9.03 -0.14 25.58
CA CYS A 39 -8.09 -1.21 25.92
C CYS A 39 -8.48 -1.90 27.23
N LEU A 40 -8.99 -1.17 28.21
CA LEU A 40 -9.44 -1.75 29.49
C LEU A 40 -10.56 -2.77 29.29
N ILE A 41 -11.58 -2.44 28.49
CA ILE A 41 -12.68 -3.36 28.19
C ILE A 41 -12.16 -4.65 27.57
N ARG A 42 -11.16 -4.55 26.70
CA ARG A 42 -10.57 -5.72 26.03
C ARG A 42 -9.79 -6.61 27.01
N TYR A 43 -9.05 -6.01 27.92
CA TYR A 43 -8.40 -6.77 29.00
C TYR A 43 -9.38 -7.40 29.98
N MET A 44 -10.53 -6.76 30.23
CA MET A 44 -11.59 -7.38 31.03
C MET A 44 -12.19 -8.62 30.34
N LEU A 45 -12.27 -8.61 29.01
CA LEU A 45 -12.75 -9.76 28.22
C LEU A 45 -11.70 -10.86 28.06
N HIS A 46 -10.43 -10.49 28.14
CA HIS A 46 -9.26 -11.37 27.93
C HIS A 46 -8.20 -11.11 29.01
N PRO A 47 -8.50 -11.43 30.27
CA PRO A 47 -7.59 -11.16 31.39
C PRO A 47 -6.26 -11.92 31.28
N GLU A 48 -6.24 -13.04 30.57
CA GLU A 48 -5.05 -13.83 30.28
C GLU A 48 -3.97 -13.07 29.51
N LEU A 49 -4.31 -11.95 28.89
CA LEU A 49 -3.38 -11.14 28.12
C LEU A 49 -2.70 -10.04 28.94
N ILE A 50 -3.06 -9.85 30.22
CA ILE A 50 -2.45 -8.83 31.08
C ILE A 50 -0.98 -9.14 31.32
N ASP A 51 -0.68 -10.40 31.61
CA ASP A 51 0.65 -10.89 31.93
C ASP A 51 1.35 -11.56 30.74
N PHE A 52 0.77 -11.40 29.52
CA PHE A 52 1.37 -12.00 28.35
C PHE A 52 2.65 -11.26 27.95
N GLU A 53 3.76 -11.93 28.06
CA GLU A 53 5.07 -11.45 27.64
C GLU A 53 5.56 -12.22 26.41
N SER A 54 6.28 -11.52 25.54
CA SER A 54 6.96 -12.12 24.39
C SER A 54 8.45 -12.24 24.66
N GLU A 55 9.02 -13.39 24.32
CA GLU A 55 10.47 -13.58 24.36
C GLU A 55 11.21 -12.71 23.34
N LEU A 56 10.54 -12.28 22.28
CA LEU A 56 11.12 -11.39 21.29
C LEU A 56 11.04 -9.93 21.73
N SER A 57 12.17 -9.29 21.85
CA SER A 57 12.30 -7.87 22.09
C SER A 57 12.42 -7.10 20.77
N GLY A 58 11.36 -6.38 20.41
CA GLY A 58 11.36 -5.45 19.29
C GLY A 58 11.08 -6.05 17.90
N THR A 59 11.06 -5.20 16.92
CA THR A 59 10.81 -5.58 15.52
C THR A 59 12.10 -5.94 14.80
N PRO A 60 12.08 -6.88 13.86
CA PRO A 60 13.27 -7.21 13.07
C PRO A 60 13.88 -5.96 12.42
N ARG A 61 15.20 -5.78 12.56
CA ARG A 61 15.92 -4.64 11.96
C ARG A 61 16.21 -4.84 10.48
N SER A 62 16.20 -6.08 10.02
CA SER A 62 16.40 -6.42 8.61
C SER A 62 15.51 -7.60 8.26
N TYR A 63 14.76 -7.45 7.19
CA TYR A 63 13.96 -8.53 6.61
C TYR A 63 13.62 -8.21 5.15
N HIS A 64 13.32 -9.27 4.42
CA HIS A 64 12.78 -9.21 3.07
C HIS A 64 11.58 -10.17 3.02
N ALA A 65 10.40 -9.66 2.71
CA ALA A 65 9.20 -10.45 2.58
C ALA A 65 8.50 -10.11 1.25
N TYR A 66 8.23 -11.14 0.47
CA TYR A 66 7.47 -11.05 -0.78
C TYR A 66 6.24 -11.94 -0.70
N TYR A 67 5.08 -11.34 -0.79
CA TYR A 67 3.77 -11.99 -0.75
C TYR A 67 3.18 -11.94 -2.17
N ALA A 68 3.55 -12.91 -2.99
CA ALA A 68 3.21 -12.93 -4.42
C ALA A 68 1.70 -12.87 -4.67
N ASP A 69 0.91 -13.64 -3.92
CA ASP A 69 -0.55 -13.68 -4.06
C ASP A 69 -1.20 -12.32 -3.75
N SER A 70 -0.66 -11.61 -2.75
CA SER A 70 -1.14 -10.28 -2.36
C SER A 70 -0.54 -9.17 -3.20
N GLY A 71 0.49 -9.45 -3.99
CA GLY A 71 1.23 -8.46 -4.78
C GLY A 71 1.90 -7.40 -3.92
N ILE A 72 2.48 -7.81 -2.77
CA ILE A 72 3.13 -6.90 -1.83
C ILE A 72 4.53 -7.42 -1.51
N ALA A 73 5.51 -6.55 -1.65
CA ALA A 73 6.85 -6.81 -1.14
C ALA A 73 7.23 -5.77 -0.09
N ARG A 74 7.89 -6.22 0.96
CA ARG A 74 8.37 -5.36 2.04
C ARG A 74 9.81 -5.68 2.36
N VAL A 75 10.66 -4.66 2.31
CA VAL A 75 12.08 -4.78 2.65
C VAL A 75 12.43 -3.80 3.76
N ARG A 76 13.24 -4.23 4.71
CA ARG A 76 13.81 -3.39 5.75
C ARG A 76 15.29 -3.68 5.93
N LYS A 77 16.09 -2.62 6.02
CA LYS A 77 17.51 -2.67 6.43
C LYS A 77 17.76 -1.51 7.41
N GLY A 78 17.75 -1.83 8.71
CA GLY A 78 17.89 -0.81 9.76
C GLY A 78 16.76 0.23 9.73
N SER A 79 17.10 1.50 9.50
CA SER A 79 16.14 2.61 9.37
C SER A 79 15.50 2.72 7.99
N TYR A 80 16.09 2.09 6.99
CA TYR A 80 15.60 2.11 5.62
C TYR A 80 14.56 1.01 5.39
N THR A 81 13.40 1.41 4.89
CA THR A 81 12.35 0.46 4.49
C THR A 81 11.72 0.88 3.18
N TYR A 82 11.34 -0.10 2.37
CA TYR A 82 10.47 0.17 1.24
C TYR A 82 9.40 -0.91 1.08
N THR A 83 8.31 -0.52 0.45
CA THR A 83 7.19 -1.40 0.12
C THR A 83 6.87 -1.22 -1.35
N VAL A 84 6.86 -2.31 -2.09
CA VAL A 84 6.40 -2.36 -3.49
C VAL A 84 5.04 -3.03 -3.53
N MET A 85 4.11 -2.49 -4.30
CA MET A 85 2.74 -2.98 -4.34
C MET A 85 2.23 -3.08 -5.78
N LYS A 86 1.72 -4.25 -6.12
CA LYS A 86 0.94 -4.48 -7.33
C LYS A 86 -0.43 -3.82 -7.20
N ASP A 87 -1.02 -3.44 -8.33
CA ASP A 87 -2.40 -2.92 -8.42
C ASP A 87 -2.67 -1.65 -7.59
N LYS A 88 -1.61 -0.88 -7.33
CA LYS A 88 -1.70 0.42 -6.65
C LYS A 88 -1.05 1.52 -7.47
N SER A 89 -1.71 2.68 -7.56
CA SER A 89 -1.11 3.83 -8.23
C SER A 89 0.12 4.37 -7.49
N ASN A 90 0.12 4.32 -6.16
CA ASN A 90 1.30 4.58 -5.31
C ASN A 90 2.01 3.25 -5.09
N PHE A 91 2.69 2.75 -6.11
CA PHE A 91 3.24 1.41 -6.13
C PHE A 91 4.50 1.23 -5.29
N LEU A 92 5.20 2.31 -4.98
CA LEU A 92 6.42 2.28 -4.17
C LEU A 92 6.34 3.29 -3.02
N TRP A 93 6.59 2.81 -1.83
CA TRP A 93 6.77 3.62 -0.63
C TRP A 93 8.15 3.39 -0.05
N VAL A 94 8.87 4.47 0.21
CA VAL A 94 10.20 4.44 0.85
C VAL A 94 10.16 5.26 2.13
N HIS A 95 10.79 4.74 3.16
CA HIS A 95 10.97 5.41 4.43
C HIS A 95 12.42 5.26 4.90
N ASN A 96 13.07 6.36 5.19
CA ASN A 96 14.43 6.40 5.75
C ASN A 96 14.54 7.50 6.79
N GLY A 97 14.53 7.13 8.06
CA GLY A 97 14.51 8.09 9.17
C GLY A 97 13.28 9.02 9.09
N SER A 98 13.50 10.32 8.88
CA SER A 98 12.44 11.31 8.74
C SER A 98 11.87 11.44 7.32
N ILE A 99 12.56 10.86 6.33
CA ILE A 99 12.15 10.96 4.92
C ILE A 99 11.09 9.90 4.62
N LYS A 100 9.98 10.35 4.05
CA LYS A 100 8.92 9.49 3.53
C LYS A 100 8.66 9.86 2.08
N LEU A 101 8.74 8.88 1.18
CA LEU A 101 8.52 9.05 -0.23
C LEU A 101 7.45 8.08 -0.71
N ALA A 102 6.48 8.58 -1.47
CA ALA A 102 5.55 7.78 -2.24
C ALA A 102 5.76 8.06 -3.74
N VAL A 103 5.95 7.01 -4.50
CA VAL A 103 6.17 7.10 -5.95
C VAL A 103 4.90 6.70 -6.69
N LYS A 104 4.53 7.52 -7.64
CA LYS A 104 3.42 7.31 -8.55
C LYS A 104 3.84 7.71 -9.95
N ILE A 105 3.51 6.89 -10.94
CA ILE A 105 3.63 7.24 -12.35
C ILE A 105 2.23 7.63 -12.83
N GLY A 106 2.07 8.89 -13.17
CA GLY A 106 0.83 9.45 -13.71
C GLY A 106 1.03 9.98 -15.11
N GLY A 107 -0.01 9.94 -15.92
CA GLY A 107 0.04 10.44 -17.28
C GLY A 107 -1.32 10.33 -17.96
N SER A 108 -1.41 10.86 -19.18
CA SER A 108 -2.58 10.68 -20.04
C SER A 108 -2.36 9.47 -20.93
N PHE A 109 -2.81 8.32 -20.46
CA PHE A 109 -2.79 7.06 -21.23
C PHE A 109 -4.21 6.79 -21.76
N CYS A 110 -4.71 7.64 -22.61
CA CYS A 110 -6.11 7.65 -23.05
C CYS A 110 -7.04 7.79 -21.83
N GLU A 111 -7.88 6.81 -21.52
CA GLU A 111 -8.74 6.85 -20.33
C GLU A 111 -8.01 6.54 -19.02
N HIS A 112 -6.84 5.95 -19.09
CA HIS A 112 -6.04 5.60 -17.91
C HIS A 112 -5.21 6.80 -17.43
N ARG A 113 -5.23 7.04 -16.12
CA ARG A 113 -4.58 8.21 -15.51
C ARG A 113 -3.34 7.89 -14.70
N ALA A 114 -3.09 6.63 -14.44
CA ALA A 114 -1.96 6.20 -13.63
C ALA A 114 -1.58 4.77 -13.94
N PHE A 115 -0.28 4.49 -13.82
CA PHE A 115 0.24 3.15 -13.80
C PHE A 115 -0.28 2.39 -12.56
N LYS A 116 -0.71 1.14 -12.78
CA LYS A 116 -1.07 0.16 -11.76
C LYS A 116 -0.65 -1.20 -12.26
N ALA A 117 0.42 -1.73 -11.71
CA ALA A 117 0.96 -3.00 -12.18
C ALA A 117 -0.06 -4.14 -12.15
N GLU A 118 -0.23 -4.85 -13.24
CA GLU A 118 -1.03 -6.07 -13.35
C GLU A 118 -0.23 -7.28 -12.88
N THR A 119 1.07 -7.27 -13.15
CA THR A 119 1.99 -8.29 -12.67
C THR A 119 3.13 -7.67 -11.88
N MET A 120 3.66 -8.42 -10.93
CA MET A 120 4.86 -8.09 -10.17
C MET A 120 5.63 -9.37 -9.93
N GLU A 121 6.88 -9.38 -10.35
CA GLU A 121 7.79 -10.52 -10.22
C GLU A 121 9.10 -10.05 -9.60
N MET A 122 9.72 -10.91 -8.83
CA MET A 122 11.05 -10.66 -8.25
C MET A 122 12.07 -11.51 -8.99
N ASP A 123 13.14 -10.89 -9.45
CA ASP A 123 14.23 -11.60 -10.09
C ASP A 123 15.27 -12.15 -9.08
N GLU A 124 16.26 -12.85 -9.58
CA GLU A 124 17.33 -13.47 -8.78
C GLU A 124 18.19 -12.43 -8.02
N THR A 125 18.20 -11.19 -8.47
CA THR A 125 18.91 -10.09 -7.79
C THR A 125 18.13 -9.47 -6.67
N GLY A 126 16.83 -9.76 -6.58
CA GLY A 126 15.88 -9.19 -5.63
C GLY A 126 15.22 -7.90 -6.14
N ALA A 127 15.39 -7.55 -7.42
CA ALA A 127 14.67 -6.46 -8.03
C ALA A 127 13.24 -6.89 -8.40
N PHE A 128 12.31 -5.94 -8.28
CA PHE A 128 10.91 -6.17 -8.63
C PHE A 128 10.59 -5.58 -10.00
N HIS A 129 10.08 -6.41 -10.89
CA HIS A 129 9.62 -6.05 -12.21
C HIS A 129 8.09 -5.94 -12.18
N LEU A 130 7.61 -4.74 -12.41
CA LEU A 130 6.19 -4.42 -12.44
C LEU A 130 5.80 -4.12 -13.89
N HIS A 131 4.75 -4.79 -14.38
CA HIS A 131 4.28 -4.61 -15.74
C HIS A 131 2.79 -4.28 -15.76
N GLN A 132 2.41 -3.42 -16.69
CA GLN A 132 1.03 -3.12 -17.03
C GLN A 132 0.87 -3.01 -18.55
N LYS A 133 -0.04 -3.81 -19.08
CA LYS A 133 -0.53 -3.65 -20.45
C LYS A 133 -1.87 -2.93 -20.43
N MET A 134 -2.00 -1.88 -21.22
CA MET A 134 -3.24 -1.12 -21.24
C MET A 134 -3.62 -0.70 -22.65
N ARG A 135 -4.91 -0.66 -22.86
CA ARG A 135 -5.53 -0.10 -24.07
C ARG A 135 -6.70 0.73 -23.63
N GLY A 136 -6.72 1.99 -24.02
CA GLY A 136 -7.77 2.91 -23.66
C GLY A 136 -8.34 3.61 -24.90
N TRP A 137 -9.47 4.22 -24.71
CA TRP A 137 -10.09 5.07 -25.70
C TRP A 137 -9.88 6.55 -25.35
N TYR A 138 -10.00 7.41 -26.38
CA TYR A 138 -10.00 8.85 -26.20
C TYR A 138 -11.16 9.47 -26.97
N TYR A 139 -11.60 10.64 -26.50
CA TYR A 139 -12.66 11.38 -27.18
C TYR A 139 -12.15 12.05 -28.45
N LEU A 140 -12.89 11.89 -29.49
CA LEU A 140 -12.74 12.72 -30.70
C LEU A 140 -13.44 14.08 -30.50
N PRO A 141 -13.17 15.08 -31.35
CA PRO A 141 -13.94 16.32 -31.38
C PRO A 141 -15.44 16.05 -31.53
N PHE A 142 -16.25 17.00 -31.07
CA PHE A 142 -17.70 16.96 -31.40
C PHE A 142 -17.88 17.01 -32.91
N PRO A 143 -18.82 16.23 -33.47
CA PRO A 143 -19.16 16.31 -34.89
C PRO A 143 -19.63 17.71 -35.33
N GLU A 144 -20.34 18.38 -34.41
CA GLU A 144 -20.83 19.74 -34.58
C GLU A 144 -20.32 20.62 -33.44
N LYS A 145 -20.15 21.90 -33.67
CA LYS A 145 -19.70 22.84 -32.66
C LYS A 145 -20.72 22.88 -31.52
N PRO A 146 -20.32 22.61 -30.27
CA PRO A 146 -21.24 22.69 -29.12
C PRO A 146 -21.73 24.14 -28.92
N ALA A 147 -22.94 24.28 -28.37
CA ALA A 147 -23.56 25.56 -28.09
C ALA A 147 -22.82 26.39 -27.02
N THR A 148 -22.01 25.76 -26.21
CA THR A 148 -21.24 26.40 -25.13
C THR A 148 -19.79 25.92 -25.14
N SER A 149 -18.88 26.73 -24.63
CA SER A 149 -17.48 26.34 -24.32
C SER A 149 -17.29 25.88 -22.88
N ASP A 150 -18.33 25.94 -22.07
CA ASP A 150 -18.27 25.46 -20.69
C ASP A 150 -18.27 23.92 -20.66
N TRP A 151 -17.15 23.33 -20.25
CA TRP A 151 -16.97 21.88 -20.18
C TRP A 151 -18.08 21.17 -19.41
N TRP A 152 -18.55 21.75 -18.31
CA TRP A 152 -19.56 21.15 -17.45
C TRP A 152 -20.97 21.15 -18.04
N GLN A 153 -21.20 22.01 -19.01
CA GLN A 153 -22.48 22.13 -19.71
C GLN A 153 -22.50 21.38 -21.06
N MET A 154 -21.33 20.90 -21.51
CA MET A 154 -21.22 20.09 -22.71
C MET A 154 -21.72 18.68 -22.49
N ASP A 155 -22.42 18.09 -23.44
CA ASP A 155 -22.72 16.66 -23.44
C ASP A 155 -21.50 15.85 -23.86
N ASN A 156 -20.52 15.76 -22.95
CA ASN A 156 -19.28 15.06 -23.21
C ASN A 156 -19.48 13.54 -23.38
N ALA A 157 -20.59 12.97 -22.91
CA ALA A 157 -20.88 11.55 -23.07
C ALA A 157 -21.22 11.17 -24.50
N SER A 158 -21.80 12.12 -25.29
CA SER A 158 -22.15 11.90 -26.68
C SER A 158 -20.98 11.99 -27.66
N ARG A 159 -19.79 12.43 -27.19
CA ARG A 159 -18.61 12.54 -28.06
C ARG A 159 -18.21 11.17 -28.62
N PRO A 160 -17.87 11.10 -29.92
CA PRO A 160 -17.30 9.90 -30.48
C PRO A 160 -16.02 9.49 -29.78
N LYS A 161 -15.79 8.19 -29.68
CA LYS A 161 -14.61 7.62 -29.06
C LYS A 161 -13.82 6.81 -30.08
N LYS A 162 -12.50 6.83 -29.98
CA LYS A 162 -11.60 6.01 -30.77
C LYS A 162 -10.63 5.29 -29.83
N TRP A 163 -10.37 4.01 -30.09
CA TRP A 163 -9.34 3.26 -29.37
C TRP A 163 -7.96 3.83 -29.67
N GLY A 164 -7.18 4.02 -28.62
CA GLY A 164 -5.78 4.34 -28.70
C GLY A 164 -4.92 3.13 -29.04
N PRO A 165 -3.61 3.31 -29.13
CA PRO A 165 -2.67 2.21 -29.29
C PRO A 165 -2.63 1.33 -28.05
N ASP A 166 -2.15 0.10 -28.21
CA ASP A 166 -1.71 -0.71 -27.08
C ASP A 166 -0.46 -0.09 -26.48
N MET A 167 -0.39 -0.05 -25.17
CA MET A 167 0.74 0.50 -24.41
C MET A 167 1.19 -0.51 -23.37
N ASP A 168 2.50 -0.72 -23.31
CA ASP A 168 3.15 -1.54 -22.30
C ASP A 168 4.04 -0.64 -21.44
N ILE A 169 3.92 -0.77 -20.13
CA ILE A 169 4.73 -0.03 -19.17
C ILE A 169 5.44 -1.02 -18.26
N ASP A 170 6.75 -0.96 -18.26
CA ASP A 170 7.62 -1.75 -17.41
C ASP A 170 8.33 -0.83 -16.42
N VAL A 171 8.30 -1.22 -15.15
CA VAL A 171 8.95 -0.50 -14.07
C VAL A 171 9.78 -1.48 -13.25
N THR A 172 11.05 -1.18 -13.07
CA THR A 172 11.94 -1.95 -12.20
C THR A 172 12.25 -1.16 -10.92
N VAL A 173 12.15 -1.83 -9.78
CA VAL A 173 12.41 -1.28 -8.44
C VAL A 173 13.49 -2.09 -7.75
#